data_c82393ee3c0b8ca184eb8c170767411b
#
_entry.id   c82393ee3c0b8ca184eb8c170767411b
#
_cell.length_a   1.000
_cell.length_b   1.000
_cell.length_c   1.000
_cell.angle_alpha   90.00
_cell.angle_beta   90.00
_cell.angle_gamma   90.00
#
_symmetry.space_group_name_H-M   'P 1'
#
loop_
_entity.id
_entity.type
_entity.pdbx_description
1 polymer ?
#
loop_
_entity_poly.entity_id
_entity_poly.type
_entity_poly.pdbx_seq_one_letter_code
_entity_poly.pdbx_strand_id
1 'polypeptide(L)'
;MTRIASYVELGANLGLGVEAVWTSIAQQAVDYRVLPDGRCDIILKFSANVGPITDLTVVVTGPTTTYYDVAVAAGMGFVGIRLLPGFFRSVLGFKPGDLRGKALDGKAAVLACPPLAQLCADADTPDALPERLLAFVRSRCGRRLVLPSVQTRRILGALHASSGRLSVSEIAQMHGLSTRSVQRIVLDATGLPPKSYGR
;
A
#
# COMPACT_ATOMS: atom_id res chain seq x y z
N MET A 1 -18.34 12.35 20.36
CA MET A 1 -17.81 12.02 19.01
C MET A 1 -17.94 10.53 18.82
N THR A 2 -18.91 10.09 18.05
CA THR A 2 -19.15 8.67 17.76
C THR A 2 -18.06 8.20 16.81
N ARG A 3 -17.25 7.20 17.19
CA ARG A 3 -16.28 6.56 16.29
C ARG A 3 -17.05 5.82 15.20
N ILE A 4 -17.01 6.33 13.98
CA ILE A 4 -17.77 5.84 12.83
C ILE A 4 -17.15 4.54 12.26
N ALA A 5 -15.86 4.33 12.48
CA ALA A 5 -15.13 3.10 12.16
C ALA A 5 -14.04 2.87 13.20
N SER A 6 -13.76 1.60 13.53
CA SER A 6 -12.59 1.26 14.33
C SER A 6 -11.40 1.05 13.38
N TYR A 7 -10.54 2.05 13.26
CA TYR A 7 -9.23 1.88 12.59
C TYR A 7 -8.18 1.54 13.65
N VAL A 8 -7.49 0.44 13.42
CA VAL A 8 -6.36 0.01 14.26
C VAL A 8 -5.18 -0.30 13.35
N GLU A 9 -4.05 0.33 13.62
CA GLU A 9 -2.80 0.05 12.94
C GLU A 9 -1.93 -0.84 13.85
N LEU A 10 -1.57 -2.02 13.35
CA LEU A 10 -0.79 -3.03 14.04
C LEU A 10 0.67 -2.91 13.58
N GLY A 11 1.50 -2.33 14.43
CA GLY A 11 2.96 -2.33 14.30
C GLY A 11 3.52 -1.66 13.06
N ALA A 12 4.48 -0.78 13.27
CA ALA A 12 5.32 -0.24 12.22
C ALA A 12 6.53 -1.16 12.00
N ASN A 13 6.97 -1.27 10.73
CA ASN A 13 8.24 -1.89 10.34
C ASN A 13 8.33 -3.41 10.58
N LEU A 14 7.34 -4.15 10.09
CA LEU A 14 7.24 -5.61 10.22
C LEU A 14 8.26 -6.40 9.36
N GLY A 15 9.25 -5.73 8.78
CA GLY A 15 10.22 -6.33 7.86
C GLY A 15 9.62 -6.55 6.46
N LEU A 16 10.41 -7.14 5.55
CA LEU A 16 9.98 -7.57 4.20
C LEU A 16 9.31 -6.50 3.33
N GLY A 17 9.55 -5.22 3.60
CA GLY A 17 8.94 -4.14 2.81
C GLY A 17 7.51 -3.78 3.23
N VAL A 18 7.10 -4.17 4.43
CA VAL A 18 5.83 -3.79 5.04
C VAL A 18 6.04 -2.61 5.96
N GLU A 19 5.31 -1.52 5.73
CA GLU A 19 5.28 -0.35 6.59
C GLU A 19 4.32 -0.56 7.77
N ALA A 20 3.11 -1.03 7.48
CA ALA A 20 2.09 -1.26 8.49
C ALA A 20 1.09 -2.35 8.07
N VAL A 21 0.44 -2.97 9.03
CA VAL A 21 -0.81 -3.73 8.86
C VAL A 21 -1.90 -2.97 9.60
N TRP A 22 -3.05 -2.80 8.98
CA TRP A 22 -4.16 -2.09 9.57
C TRP A 22 -5.49 -2.82 9.36
N THR A 23 -6.42 -2.59 10.27
CA THR A 23 -7.78 -3.15 10.23
C THR A 23 -8.80 -2.03 10.42
N SER A 24 -9.95 -2.17 9.80
CA SER A 24 -11.08 -1.25 9.99
C SER A 24 -12.39 -1.98 9.78
N ILE A 25 -13.38 -1.70 10.64
CA ILE A 25 -14.75 -2.19 10.48
C ILE A 25 -15.71 -1.00 10.62
N ALA A 26 -16.56 -0.81 9.63
CA ALA A 26 -17.56 0.24 9.63
C ALA A 26 -18.80 -0.22 10.42
N GLN A 27 -19.10 0.45 11.53
CA GLN A 27 -20.30 0.15 12.34
C GLN A 27 -21.57 0.72 11.72
N GLN A 28 -21.44 1.74 10.90
CA GLN A 28 -22.53 2.38 10.15
C GLN A 28 -22.06 2.79 8.76
N ALA A 29 -23.00 3.03 7.85
CA ALA A 29 -22.66 3.53 6.52
C ALA A 29 -21.98 4.91 6.62
N VAL A 30 -20.89 5.11 5.88
CA VAL A 30 -20.10 6.34 5.89
C VAL A 30 -19.37 6.55 4.57
N ASP A 31 -19.25 7.80 4.15
CA ASP A 31 -18.31 8.20 3.12
C ASP A 31 -16.96 8.50 3.78
N TYR A 32 -16.02 7.60 3.57
CA TYR A 32 -14.68 7.71 4.15
C TYR A 32 -13.73 8.41 3.18
N ARG A 33 -13.11 9.51 3.64
CA ARG A 33 -12.14 10.26 2.86
C ARG A 33 -10.75 9.68 3.02
N VAL A 34 -10.20 9.14 1.93
CA VAL A 34 -8.82 8.68 1.85
C VAL A 34 -7.94 9.87 1.48
N LEU A 35 -7.00 10.20 2.37
CA LEU A 35 -6.06 11.29 2.15
C LEU A 35 -4.88 10.83 1.26
N PRO A 36 -4.30 11.75 0.48
CA PRO A 36 -3.14 11.43 -0.36
C PRO A 36 -1.90 11.26 0.53
N ASP A 37 -1.41 10.04 0.63
CA ASP A 37 -0.20 9.70 1.40
C ASP A 37 0.93 9.14 0.52
N GLY A 38 0.68 8.99 -0.79
CA GLY A 38 1.65 8.44 -1.74
C GLY A 38 2.00 6.97 -1.48
N ARG A 39 1.24 6.27 -0.65
CA ARG A 39 1.43 4.85 -0.32
C ARG A 39 0.65 3.94 -1.25
N CYS A 40 0.97 2.66 -1.17
CA CYS A 40 0.28 1.60 -1.88
C CYS A 40 -0.10 0.52 -0.87
N ASP A 41 -1.36 0.12 -0.89
CA ASP A 41 -1.88 -0.89 0.02
C ASP A 41 -2.41 -2.11 -0.77
N ILE A 42 -2.30 -3.28 -0.16
CA ILE A 42 -3.05 -4.49 -0.53
C ILE A 42 -4.09 -4.68 0.56
N ILE A 43 -5.37 -4.67 0.18
CA ILE A 43 -6.49 -4.63 1.11
C ILE A 43 -7.39 -5.83 0.86
N LEU A 44 -7.79 -6.50 1.90
CA LEU A 44 -8.88 -7.47 1.90
C LEU A 44 -10.14 -6.77 2.40
N LYS A 45 -11.16 -6.75 1.57
CA LYS A 45 -12.49 -6.20 1.83
C LYS A 45 -13.47 -7.35 2.02
N PHE A 46 -14.31 -7.30 3.04
CA PHE A 46 -15.25 -8.37 3.38
C PHE A 46 -16.48 -7.84 4.10
N SER A 47 -17.54 -8.63 4.15
CA SER A 47 -18.70 -8.39 5.01
C SER A 47 -18.44 -8.98 6.39
N ALA A 48 -18.43 -8.11 7.43
CA ALA A 48 -18.20 -8.45 8.83
C ALA A 48 -19.52 -8.57 9.62
N ASN A 49 -20.57 -9.13 9.00
CA ASN A 49 -21.82 -9.41 9.68
C ASN A 49 -21.63 -10.58 10.67
N VAL A 50 -22.61 -10.78 11.57
CA VAL A 50 -22.56 -11.88 12.54
C VAL A 50 -22.41 -13.22 11.80
N GLY A 51 -21.27 -13.89 11.98
CA GLY A 51 -20.96 -15.16 11.32
C GLY A 51 -19.61 -15.18 10.59
N PRO A 52 -19.39 -16.19 9.74
CA PRO A 52 -18.19 -16.29 8.91
C PRO A 52 -18.06 -15.09 7.97
N ILE A 53 -16.84 -14.80 7.57
CA ILE A 53 -16.55 -13.77 6.55
C ILE A 53 -17.23 -14.15 5.24
N THR A 54 -17.94 -13.21 4.64
CA THR A 54 -18.50 -13.33 3.29
C THR A 54 -17.97 -12.23 2.38
N ASP A 55 -18.11 -12.43 1.07
CA ASP A 55 -17.74 -11.45 0.04
C ASP A 55 -16.26 -10.99 0.11
N LEU A 56 -15.38 -11.92 0.51
CA LEU A 56 -13.95 -11.63 0.62
C LEU A 56 -13.38 -11.31 -0.76
N THR A 57 -12.86 -10.10 -0.91
CA THR A 57 -12.26 -9.64 -2.16
C THR A 57 -10.99 -8.85 -1.89
N VAL A 58 -10.08 -8.81 -2.86
CA VAL A 58 -8.81 -8.10 -2.76
C VAL A 58 -8.87 -6.79 -3.53
N VAL A 59 -8.35 -5.73 -2.91
CA VAL A 59 -8.17 -4.41 -3.53
C VAL A 59 -6.69 -4.05 -3.49
N VAL A 60 -6.15 -3.53 -4.59
CA VAL A 60 -4.79 -2.99 -4.65
C VAL A 60 -4.89 -1.51 -4.96
N THR A 61 -4.38 -0.66 -4.06
CA THR A 61 -4.35 0.79 -4.28
C THR A 61 -2.99 1.24 -4.77
N GLY A 62 -3.00 2.17 -5.73
CA GLY A 62 -1.80 2.86 -6.18
C GLY A 62 -1.59 4.18 -5.44
N PRO A 63 -0.42 4.82 -5.66
CA PRO A 63 -0.10 6.09 -5.03
C PRO A 63 -1.03 7.19 -5.55
N THR A 64 -1.56 8.02 -4.66
CA THR A 64 -2.39 9.16 -5.04
C THR A 64 -1.83 10.48 -4.52
N THR A 65 -2.09 11.56 -5.26
CA THR A 65 -1.72 12.94 -4.88
C THR A 65 -2.95 13.79 -4.57
N THR A 66 -4.15 13.21 -4.70
CA THR A 66 -5.43 13.84 -4.42
C THR A 66 -6.24 12.93 -3.50
N TYR A 67 -7.05 13.52 -2.62
CA TYR A 67 -8.00 12.72 -1.84
C TYR A 67 -9.10 12.14 -2.74
N TYR A 68 -9.72 11.08 -2.26
CA TYR A 68 -10.94 10.52 -2.85
C TYR A 68 -11.83 9.96 -1.73
N ASP A 69 -13.11 9.90 -2.00
CA ASP A 69 -14.10 9.40 -1.05
C ASP A 69 -14.50 7.98 -1.43
N VAL A 70 -14.67 7.11 -0.43
CA VAL A 70 -15.10 5.72 -0.57
C VAL A 70 -16.38 5.55 0.23
N ALA A 71 -17.47 5.16 -0.46
CA ALA A 71 -18.71 4.79 0.21
C ALA A 71 -18.53 3.42 0.88
N VAL A 72 -18.66 3.37 2.19
CA VAL A 72 -18.50 2.17 3.01
C VAL A 72 -19.82 1.86 3.67
N ALA A 73 -20.36 0.65 3.40
CA ALA A 73 -21.61 0.19 4.02
C ALA A 73 -21.37 -0.24 5.48
N ALA A 74 -22.42 -0.20 6.30
CA ALA A 74 -22.39 -0.77 7.64
C ALA A 74 -22.04 -2.26 7.58
N GLY A 75 -21.22 -2.73 8.52
CA GLY A 75 -20.74 -4.12 8.56
C GLY A 75 -19.63 -4.45 7.56
N MET A 76 -19.16 -3.50 6.77
CA MET A 76 -18.03 -3.73 5.88
C MET A 76 -16.72 -3.67 6.66
N GLY A 77 -15.89 -4.71 6.49
CA GLY A 77 -14.58 -4.84 7.10
C GLY A 77 -13.45 -4.72 6.08
N PHE A 78 -12.31 -4.23 6.54
CA PHE A 78 -11.09 -4.08 5.77
C PHE A 78 -9.89 -4.51 6.60
N VAL A 79 -9.01 -5.28 6.00
CA VAL A 79 -7.67 -5.54 6.51
C VAL A 79 -6.68 -5.19 5.43
N GLY A 80 -5.77 -4.29 5.70
CA GLY A 80 -4.81 -3.80 4.72
C GLY A 80 -3.37 -3.96 5.17
N ILE A 81 -2.49 -4.11 4.18
CA ILE A 81 -1.05 -4.06 4.37
C ILE A 81 -0.49 -2.92 3.54
N ARG A 82 0.16 -1.99 4.19
CA ARG A 82 0.85 -0.86 3.56
C ARG A 82 2.26 -1.25 3.21
N LEU A 83 2.63 -1.09 1.95
CA LEU A 83 3.95 -1.41 1.47
C LEU A 83 4.90 -0.22 1.61
N LEU A 84 6.11 -0.48 2.09
CA LEU A 84 7.19 0.50 2.05
C LEU A 84 7.46 0.93 0.60
N PRO A 85 7.75 2.21 0.38
CA PRO A 85 8.11 2.72 -0.94
C PRO A 85 9.25 1.93 -1.58
N GLY A 86 9.05 1.56 -2.86
CA GLY A 86 9.99 0.73 -3.61
C GLY A 86 9.72 -0.78 -3.57
N PHE A 87 8.87 -1.27 -2.67
CA PHE A 87 8.57 -2.71 -2.57
C PHE A 87 7.37 -3.17 -3.41
N PHE A 88 6.52 -2.25 -3.86
CA PHE A 88 5.32 -2.57 -4.63
C PHE A 88 5.57 -3.52 -5.80
N ARG A 89 6.57 -3.18 -6.64
CA ARG A 89 6.91 -4.01 -7.80
C ARG A 89 7.44 -5.39 -7.41
N SER A 90 8.18 -5.50 -6.33
CA SER A 90 8.71 -6.78 -5.84
C SER A 90 7.58 -7.71 -5.39
N VAL A 91 6.54 -7.16 -4.77
CA VAL A 91 5.40 -7.92 -4.27
C VAL A 91 4.41 -8.24 -5.40
N LEU A 92 4.05 -7.27 -6.22
CA LEU A 92 2.93 -7.40 -7.17
C LEU A 92 3.39 -7.69 -8.62
N GLY A 93 4.64 -7.37 -8.98
CA GLY A 93 5.20 -7.68 -10.30
C GLY A 93 5.07 -6.57 -11.34
N PHE A 94 4.30 -5.51 -11.08
CA PHE A 94 4.12 -4.36 -11.97
C PHE A 94 4.50 -3.04 -11.27
N LYS A 95 4.51 -1.92 -11.98
CA LYS A 95 4.99 -0.64 -11.43
C LYS A 95 3.88 0.07 -10.64
N PRO A 96 4.21 0.75 -9.51
CA PRO A 96 3.22 1.54 -8.77
C PRO A 96 2.63 2.66 -9.64
N GLY A 97 3.41 3.20 -10.58
CA GLY A 97 2.95 4.23 -11.51
C GLY A 97 1.80 3.82 -12.43
N ASP A 98 1.65 2.50 -12.70
CA ASP A 98 0.56 1.96 -13.52
C ASP A 98 -0.80 2.11 -12.81
N LEU A 99 -0.79 2.23 -11.48
CA LEU A 99 -1.97 2.47 -10.64
C LEU A 99 -2.06 3.89 -10.07
N ARG A 100 -1.29 4.83 -10.55
CA ARG A 100 -1.32 6.19 -10.02
C ARG A 100 -2.73 6.79 -10.05
N GLY A 101 -3.26 7.16 -8.88
CA GLY A 101 -4.62 7.68 -8.72
C GLY A 101 -5.72 6.66 -9.01
N LYS A 102 -5.42 5.36 -8.94
CA LYS A 102 -6.34 4.26 -9.24
C LYS A 102 -6.25 3.16 -8.20
N ALA A 103 -7.29 2.32 -8.17
CA ALA A 103 -7.30 1.05 -7.47
C ALA A 103 -7.77 -0.06 -8.42
N LEU A 104 -7.30 -1.27 -8.18
CA LEU A 104 -7.82 -2.49 -8.80
C LEU A 104 -8.63 -3.25 -7.74
N ASP A 105 -9.84 -3.64 -8.06
CA ASP A 105 -10.74 -4.37 -7.16
C ASP A 105 -11.05 -5.75 -7.74
N GLY A 106 -11.08 -6.77 -6.88
CA GLY A 106 -11.51 -8.13 -7.18
C GLY A 106 -10.80 -8.75 -8.39
N LYS A 107 -11.59 -9.07 -9.42
CA LYS A 107 -11.08 -9.71 -10.64
C LYS A 107 -9.98 -8.90 -11.33
N ALA A 108 -10.07 -7.57 -11.33
CA ALA A 108 -9.06 -6.72 -11.95
C ALA A 108 -7.71 -6.84 -11.23
N ALA A 109 -7.72 -6.90 -9.89
CA ALA A 109 -6.51 -7.11 -9.10
C ALA A 109 -5.88 -8.49 -9.37
N VAL A 110 -6.71 -9.54 -9.42
CA VAL A 110 -6.26 -10.91 -9.69
C VAL A 110 -5.73 -11.05 -11.12
N LEU A 111 -6.34 -10.40 -12.11
CA LEU A 111 -5.81 -10.40 -13.48
C LEU A 111 -4.45 -9.73 -13.58
N ALA A 112 -4.25 -8.61 -12.87
CA ALA A 112 -2.95 -7.91 -12.83
C ALA A 112 -1.88 -8.69 -12.07
N CYS A 113 -2.27 -9.42 -11.01
CA CYS A 113 -1.37 -10.22 -10.19
C CYS A 113 -2.08 -11.53 -9.77
N PRO A 114 -2.02 -12.60 -10.60
CA PRO A 114 -2.74 -13.86 -10.34
C PRO A 114 -2.53 -14.48 -8.95
N PRO A 115 -1.34 -14.39 -8.33
CA PRO A 115 -1.16 -14.89 -6.97
C PRO A 115 -2.06 -14.25 -5.90
N LEU A 116 -2.67 -13.08 -6.16
CA LEU A 116 -3.63 -12.47 -5.23
C LEU A 116 -4.89 -13.32 -5.04
N ALA A 117 -5.22 -14.21 -5.98
CA ALA A 117 -6.37 -15.11 -5.85
C ALA A 117 -6.32 -15.95 -4.56
N GLN A 118 -5.14 -16.33 -4.10
CA GLN A 118 -4.98 -17.10 -2.84
C GLN A 118 -5.43 -16.32 -1.59
N LEU A 119 -5.46 -14.98 -1.66
CA LEU A 119 -5.93 -14.14 -0.55
C LEU A 119 -7.45 -14.16 -0.41
N CYS A 120 -8.17 -14.47 -1.50
CA CYS A 120 -9.63 -14.53 -1.53
C CYS A 120 -10.18 -15.95 -1.27
N ALA A 121 -9.30 -16.92 -0.96
CA ALA A 121 -9.75 -18.23 -0.50
C ALA A 121 -10.44 -18.11 0.86
N ASP A 122 -11.28 -19.10 1.19
CA ASP A 122 -12.09 -19.13 2.39
C ASP A 122 -11.31 -18.71 3.64
N ALA A 123 -11.89 -17.80 4.40
CA ALA A 123 -11.36 -17.30 5.65
C ALA A 123 -12.48 -17.35 6.70
N ASP A 124 -12.23 -18.03 7.81
CA ASP A 124 -13.25 -18.23 8.85
C ASP A 124 -13.43 -16.98 9.71
N THR A 125 -12.36 -16.23 9.94
CA THR A 125 -12.39 -15.07 10.86
C THR A 125 -11.57 -13.89 10.33
N PRO A 126 -11.98 -12.64 10.66
CA PRO A 126 -11.20 -11.44 10.34
C PRO A 126 -9.79 -11.44 10.94
N ASP A 127 -9.61 -12.06 12.10
CA ASP A 127 -8.34 -12.08 12.84
C ASP A 127 -7.24 -12.86 12.13
N ALA A 128 -7.60 -13.79 11.22
CA ALA A 128 -6.64 -14.52 10.41
C ALA A 128 -6.12 -13.74 9.19
N LEU A 129 -6.81 -12.67 8.78
CA LEU A 129 -6.48 -11.94 7.55
C LEU A 129 -5.16 -11.17 7.60
N PRO A 130 -4.75 -10.53 8.73
CA PRO A 130 -3.45 -9.88 8.85
C PRO A 130 -2.29 -10.83 8.56
N GLU A 131 -2.28 -12.01 9.18
CA GLU A 131 -1.22 -13.00 8.95
C GLU A 131 -1.25 -13.57 7.53
N ARG A 132 -2.44 -13.75 6.94
CA ARG A 132 -2.59 -14.16 5.54
C ARG A 132 -1.95 -13.15 4.58
N LEU A 133 -2.15 -11.85 4.78
CA LEU A 133 -1.50 -10.79 4.01
C LEU A 133 0.02 -10.79 4.20
N LEU A 134 0.49 -10.93 5.44
CA LEU A 134 1.93 -11.02 5.74
C LEU A 134 2.57 -12.24 5.10
N ALA A 135 1.93 -13.41 5.16
CA ALA A 135 2.38 -14.63 4.52
C ALA A 135 2.45 -14.47 2.99
N PHE A 136 1.46 -13.79 2.40
CA PHE A 136 1.49 -13.45 0.98
C PHE A 136 2.73 -12.63 0.64
N VAL A 137 2.97 -11.51 1.33
CA VAL A 137 4.14 -10.67 1.08
C VAL A 137 5.44 -11.43 1.28
N ARG A 138 5.57 -12.24 2.35
CA ARG A 138 6.73 -13.12 2.58
C ARG A 138 6.96 -14.07 1.41
N SER A 139 5.92 -14.72 0.89
CA SER A 139 6.02 -15.64 -0.23
C SER A 139 6.50 -14.96 -1.51
N ARG A 140 6.06 -13.73 -1.73
CA ARG A 140 6.45 -12.92 -2.89
C ARG A 140 7.87 -12.40 -2.77
N CYS A 141 8.25 -11.99 -1.58
CA CYS A 141 9.58 -11.50 -1.28
C CYS A 141 10.65 -12.62 -1.21
N GLY A 142 10.29 -13.84 -0.77
CA GLY A 142 11.24 -14.94 -0.60
C GLY A 142 11.76 -15.58 -1.90
N ARG A 143 11.00 -15.50 -3.00
CA ARG A 143 11.34 -16.22 -4.25
C ARG A 143 12.12 -15.42 -5.29
N ARG A 144 12.04 -14.10 -5.31
CA ARG A 144 12.77 -13.20 -6.22
C ARG A 144 12.84 -11.80 -5.62
N LEU A 145 13.56 -11.65 -4.52
CA LEU A 145 13.69 -10.36 -3.88
C LEU A 145 14.53 -9.40 -4.74
N VAL A 146 13.90 -8.68 -5.64
CA VAL A 146 14.47 -7.43 -6.13
C VAL A 146 14.19 -6.36 -5.08
N LEU A 147 14.93 -6.43 -3.96
CA LEU A 147 14.90 -5.35 -2.98
C LEU A 147 15.24 -4.04 -3.66
N PRO A 148 14.59 -2.95 -3.27
CA PRO A 148 15.03 -1.62 -3.68
C PRO A 148 16.53 -1.50 -3.37
N SER A 149 17.32 -1.04 -4.33
CA SER A 149 18.76 -0.88 -4.13
C SER A 149 19.05 -0.03 -2.89
N VAL A 150 20.20 -0.21 -2.27
CA VAL A 150 20.63 0.65 -1.14
C VAL A 150 20.53 2.12 -1.52
N GLN A 151 20.89 2.47 -2.75
CA GLN A 151 20.79 3.83 -3.29
C GLN A 151 19.33 4.31 -3.35
N THR A 152 18.40 3.48 -3.86
CA THR A 152 16.97 3.81 -3.87
C THR A 152 16.45 4.10 -2.47
N ARG A 153 16.76 3.22 -1.51
CA ARG A 153 16.32 3.39 -0.12
C ARG A 153 16.87 4.65 0.53
N ARG A 154 18.14 4.99 0.28
CA ARG A 154 18.78 6.22 0.79
C ARG A 154 18.11 7.48 0.22
N ILE A 155 17.83 7.50 -1.10
CA ILE A 155 17.16 8.62 -1.76
C ILE A 155 15.73 8.80 -1.21
N LEU A 156 14.95 7.72 -1.12
CA LEU A 156 13.59 7.77 -0.58
C LEU A 156 13.58 8.20 0.89
N GLY A 157 14.53 7.70 1.68
CA GLY A 157 14.71 8.10 3.08
C GLY A 157 15.06 9.58 3.22
N ALA A 158 15.95 10.11 2.40
CA ALA A 158 16.32 11.53 2.42
C ALA A 158 15.14 12.43 2.05
N LEU A 159 14.36 12.07 1.03
CA LEU A 159 13.13 12.78 0.65
C LEU A 159 12.11 12.79 1.79
N HIS A 160 11.86 11.63 2.39
CA HIS A 160 10.91 11.50 3.49
C HIS A 160 11.36 12.30 4.74
N ALA A 161 12.59 12.12 5.17
CA ALA A 161 13.15 12.80 6.35
C ALA A 161 13.19 14.32 6.19
N SER A 162 13.36 14.82 4.96
CA SER A 162 13.34 16.26 4.68
C SER A 162 11.94 16.85 4.65
N SER A 163 10.89 16.04 4.59
CA SER A 163 9.50 16.49 4.39
C SER A 163 9.38 17.49 3.22
N GLY A 164 10.08 17.18 2.11
CA GLY A 164 10.09 18.03 0.90
C GLY A 164 10.93 19.31 1.00
N ARG A 165 11.71 19.51 2.07
CA ARG A 165 12.59 20.69 2.23
C ARG A 165 13.83 20.61 1.34
N LEU A 166 14.38 19.41 1.13
CA LEU A 166 15.51 19.23 0.21
C LEU A 166 15.03 19.24 -1.24
N SER A 167 15.72 19.98 -2.07
CA SER A 167 15.52 19.96 -3.52
C SER A 167 16.07 18.66 -4.14
N VAL A 168 15.57 18.30 -5.31
CA VAL A 168 16.07 17.15 -6.07
C VAL A 168 17.56 17.32 -6.41
N SER A 169 18.01 18.56 -6.60
CA SER A 169 19.40 18.90 -6.89
C SER A 169 20.31 18.60 -5.69
N GLU A 170 19.91 19.01 -4.50
CA GLU A 170 20.66 18.74 -3.25
C GLU A 170 20.75 17.23 -2.99
N ILE A 171 19.63 16.50 -3.15
CA ILE A 171 19.63 15.04 -3.03
C ILE A 171 20.55 14.40 -4.08
N ALA A 172 20.52 14.87 -5.31
CA ALA A 172 21.40 14.38 -6.37
C ALA A 172 22.87 14.58 -6.01
N GLN A 173 23.22 15.77 -5.52
CA GLN A 173 24.58 16.08 -5.08
C GLN A 173 25.01 15.20 -3.90
N MET A 174 24.17 15.03 -2.87
CA MET A 174 24.45 14.17 -1.70
C MET A 174 24.75 12.72 -2.09
N HIS A 175 24.18 12.23 -3.18
CA HIS A 175 24.30 10.83 -3.62
C HIS A 175 25.19 10.64 -4.86
N GLY A 176 25.87 11.69 -5.34
CA GLY A 176 26.74 11.62 -6.53
C GLY A 176 25.98 11.27 -7.81
N LEU A 177 24.76 11.76 -7.96
CA LEU A 177 23.88 11.48 -9.09
C LEU A 177 23.47 12.74 -9.85
N SER A 178 22.98 12.56 -11.09
CA SER A 178 22.25 13.62 -11.77
C SER A 178 20.82 13.75 -11.24
N THR A 179 20.24 14.95 -11.31
CA THR A 179 18.83 15.21 -10.98
C THR A 179 17.88 14.30 -11.77
N ARG A 180 18.18 14.03 -13.04
CA ARG A 180 17.42 13.11 -13.89
C ARG A 180 17.44 11.67 -13.34
N SER A 181 18.59 11.23 -12.83
CA SER A 181 18.71 9.89 -12.21
C SER A 181 17.86 9.78 -10.94
N VAL A 182 17.90 10.79 -10.06
CA VAL A 182 17.06 10.85 -8.85
C VAL A 182 15.58 10.84 -9.23
N GLN A 183 15.17 11.67 -10.18
CA GLN A 183 13.77 11.71 -10.65
C GLN A 183 13.29 10.33 -11.13
N ARG A 184 14.12 9.65 -11.95
CA ARG A 184 13.80 8.33 -12.47
C ARG A 184 13.70 7.28 -11.34
N ILE A 185 14.66 7.26 -10.42
CA ILE A 185 14.67 6.33 -9.29
C ILE A 185 13.41 6.49 -8.43
N VAL A 186 13.04 7.72 -8.09
CA VAL A 186 11.86 7.98 -7.27
C VAL A 186 10.58 7.61 -8.02
N LEU A 187 10.46 8.01 -9.29
CA LEU A 187 9.29 7.69 -10.10
C LEU A 187 9.10 6.18 -10.28
N ASP A 188 10.18 5.45 -10.56
CA ASP A 188 10.12 3.98 -10.72
C ASP A 188 9.78 3.27 -9.39
N ALA A 189 10.24 3.79 -8.26
CA ALA A 189 10.04 3.18 -6.96
C ALA A 189 8.67 3.49 -6.33
N THR A 190 8.12 4.68 -6.60
CA THR A 190 6.92 5.19 -5.91
C THR A 190 5.74 5.46 -6.83
N GLY A 191 5.96 5.55 -8.15
CA GLY A 191 4.95 6.00 -9.10
C GLY A 191 4.70 7.51 -9.08
N LEU A 192 5.41 8.26 -8.22
CA LEU A 192 5.26 9.71 -8.05
C LEU A 192 6.57 10.44 -8.35
N PRO A 193 6.50 11.66 -8.91
CA PRO A 193 7.68 12.51 -9.00
C PRO A 193 8.15 12.93 -7.59
N PRO A 194 9.46 13.22 -7.39
CA PRO A 194 10.02 13.54 -6.07
C PRO A 194 9.27 14.63 -5.31
N LYS A 195 8.85 15.69 -6.02
CA LYS A 195 8.11 16.82 -5.42
C LYS A 195 6.75 16.42 -4.85
N SER A 196 6.10 15.41 -5.43
CA SER A 196 4.82 14.90 -4.93
C SER A 196 4.99 13.87 -3.83
N TYR A 197 6.09 13.09 -3.89
CA TYR A 197 6.39 12.06 -2.89
C TYR A 197 6.91 12.64 -1.57
N GLY A 198 7.66 13.74 -1.59
CA GLY A 198 8.25 14.37 -0.41
C GLY A 198 7.29 15.29 0.39
N ARG A 199 6.03 15.42 -0.02
CA ARG A 199 4.99 16.18 0.68
C ARG A 199 4.17 15.28 1.57
#